data_428ab4814c513161b7382deabafc7ce1
#
_entry.id   428ab4814c513161b7382deabafc7ce1
#
_cell.length_a   1.000
_cell.length_b   1.000
_cell.length_c   1.000
_cell.angle_alpha   90.00
_cell.angle_beta   90.00
_cell.angle_gamma   90.00
#
_symmetry.space_group_name_H-M   'P 1'
#
loop_
_entity.id
_entity.type
_entity.pdbx_description
1 polymer ?
#
loop_
_entity_poly.entity_id
_entity_poly.type
_entity_poly.pdbx_seq_one_letter_code
_entity_poly.pdbx_strand_id
1 'polypeptide(L)'
;MPLLLSPKLIRLAHHAMTPFDWMIVVKACLTMGQYLDWKSIRHDLCLSQARANAAAGQPAWSFEMLTGQGIWTNNQLAYPVQVYDQINQAVVKAWKALPNRG
;
A
#
# COMPACT_ATOMS: atom_id res chain seq x y z
N MET A 1 2.95 -1.71 21.79
CA MET A 1 3.73 -2.42 20.76
C MET A 1 2.98 -2.40 19.43
N PRO A 2 3.66 -2.22 18.30
CA PRO A 2 3.00 -2.31 17.02
C PRO A 2 2.52 -3.74 16.75
N LEU A 3 1.51 -3.87 15.90
CA LEU A 3 1.04 -5.17 15.46
C LEU A 3 2.16 -5.89 14.69
N LEU A 4 2.32 -7.18 14.96
CA LEU A 4 3.25 -8.00 14.21
C LEU A 4 2.65 -8.38 12.87
N LEU A 5 3.46 -8.30 11.82
CA LEU A 5 3.06 -8.80 10.50
C LEU A 5 2.96 -10.33 10.56
N SER A 6 1.90 -10.88 9.99
CA SER A 6 1.81 -12.33 9.85
C SER A 6 2.88 -12.81 8.87
N PRO A 7 3.37 -14.07 9.01
CA PRO A 7 4.30 -14.64 8.04
C PRO A 7 3.77 -14.61 6.62
N LYS A 8 2.45 -14.74 6.44
CA LYS A 8 1.81 -14.65 5.13
C LYS A 8 1.99 -13.28 4.51
N LEU A 9 1.78 -12.20 5.27
CA LEU A 9 1.95 -10.84 4.78
C LEU A 9 3.40 -10.53 4.44
N ILE A 10 4.34 -11.00 5.27
CA ILE A 10 5.77 -10.84 5.00
C ILE A 10 6.13 -11.50 3.67
N ARG A 11 5.64 -12.70 3.41
CA ARG A 11 5.89 -13.41 2.15
C ARG A 11 5.29 -12.67 0.95
N LEU A 12 4.06 -12.18 1.08
CA LEU A 12 3.39 -11.45 0.00
C LEU A 12 4.13 -10.16 -0.36
N ALA A 13 4.78 -9.51 0.60
CA ALA A 13 5.53 -8.29 0.35
C ALA A 13 6.76 -8.51 -0.55
N HIS A 14 7.14 -9.76 -0.82
CA HIS A 14 8.21 -10.11 -1.76
C HIS A 14 7.69 -10.38 -3.18
N HIS A 15 6.38 -10.29 -3.39
CA HIS A 15 5.76 -10.49 -4.69
C HIS A 15 5.18 -9.18 -5.22
N ALA A 16 4.97 -9.12 -6.53
CA ALA A 16 4.30 -7.99 -7.17
C ALA A 16 2.79 -8.07 -6.87
N MET A 17 2.36 -7.37 -5.82
CA MET A 17 0.97 -7.31 -5.41
C MET A 17 0.33 -6.03 -5.92
N THR A 18 -0.83 -6.13 -6.56
CA THR A 18 -1.58 -4.94 -6.98
C THR A 18 -2.19 -4.24 -5.77
N PRO A 19 -2.49 -2.93 -5.86
CA PRO A 19 -3.23 -2.24 -4.80
C PRO A 19 -4.54 -2.94 -4.44
N PHE A 20 -5.25 -3.45 -5.44
CA PHE A 20 -6.51 -4.19 -5.23
C PHE A 20 -6.28 -5.46 -4.40
N ASP A 21 -5.23 -6.23 -4.73
CA ASP A 21 -4.87 -7.43 -3.98
C ASP A 21 -4.56 -7.11 -2.52
N TRP A 22 -3.79 -6.07 -2.26
CA TRP A 22 -3.45 -5.65 -0.92
C TRP A 22 -4.68 -5.25 -0.10
N MET A 23 -5.63 -4.55 -0.72
CA MET A 23 -6.87 -4.15 -0.05
C MET A 23 -7.64 -5.38 0.45
N ILE A 24 -7.74 -6.42 -0.38
CA ILE A 24 -8.44 -7.66 -0.02
C ILE A 24 -7.72 -8.36 1.14
N VAL A 25 -6.41 -8.52 1.04
CA VAL A 25 -5.61 -9.25 2.04
C VAL A 25 -5.64 -8.52 3.39
N VAL A 26 -5.40 -7.22 3.40
CA VAL A 26 -5.35 -6.42 4.62
C VAL A 26 -6.73 -6.37 5.29
N LYS A 27 -7.77 -6.20 4.51
CA LYS A 27 -9.15 -6.16 5.03
C LYS A 27 -9.51 -7.49 5.72
N ALA A 28 -9.02 -8.60 5.20
CA ALA A 28 -9.27 -9.92 5.79
C ALA A 28 -8.50 -10.14 7.10
N CYS A 29 -7.41 -9.40 7.32
CA CYS A 29 -6.53 -9.58 8.47
C CYS A 29 -6.78 -8.63 9.63
N LEU A 30 -7.49 -7.53 9.40
CA LEU A 30 -7.68 -6.47 10.39
C LEU A 30 -9.15 -6.34 10.80
N THR A 31 -9.38 -5.82 12.01
CA THR A 31 -10.71 -5.36 12.39
C THR A 31 -11.09 -4.15 11.52
N MET A 32 -12.37 -3.80 11.50
CA MET A 32 -12.82 -2.64 10.70
C MET A 32 -12.11 -1.35 11.14
N GLY A 33 -11.97 -1.13 12.45
CA GLY A 33 -11.27 0.06 12.95
C GLY A 33 -9.81 0.09 12.55
N GLN A 34 -9.11 -1.03 12.68
CA GLN A 34 -7.71 -1.15 12.25
C GLN A 34 -7.57 -0.95 10.74
N TYR A 35 -8.49 -1.50 9.97
CA TYR A 35 -8.47 -1.35 8.51
C TYR A 35 -8.62 0.11 8.11
N LEU A 36 -9.53 0.85 8.75
CA LEU A 36 -9.72 2.27 8.46
C LEU A 36 -8.48 3.10 8.83
N ASP A 37 -7.85 2.79 9.95
CA ASP A 37 -6.59 3.44 10.35
C ASP A 37 -5.48 3.13 9.34
N TRP A 38 -5.33 1.87 8.96
CA TRP A 38 -4.34 1.44 7.97
C TRP A 38 -4.57 2.16 6.64
N LYS A 39 -5.81 2.22 6.20
CA LYS A 39 -6.17 2.85 4.93
C LYS A 39 -5.80 4.33 4.93
N SER A 40 -6.05 5.03 6.04
CA SER A 40 -5.71 6.44 6.20
C SER A 40 -4.19 6.66 6.18
N ILE A 41 -3.44 5.84 6.91
CA ILE A 41 -1.97 5.92 6.95
C ILE A 41 -1.39 5.63 5.56
N ARG A 42 -1.89 4.58 4.91
CA ARG A 42 -1.45 4.24 3.55
C ARG A 42 -1.73 5.38 2.57
N HIS A 43 -2.88 6.03 2.69
CA HIS A 43 -3.24 7.18 1.86
C HIS A 43 -2.17 8.27 1.95
N ASP A 44 -1.76 8.64 3.16
CA ASP A 44 -0.76 9.68 3.38
C ASP A 44 0.61 9.25 2.86
N LEU A 45 1.00 8.00 3.06
CA LEU A 45 2.26 7.47 2.56
C LEU A 45 2.30 7.45 1.03
N CYS A 46 1.21 7.05 0.38
CA CYS A 46 1.13 7.05 -1.08
C CYS A 46 1.15 8.46 -1.65
N LEU A 47 0.50 9.41 -1.00
CA LEU A 47 0.51 10.81 -1.42
C LEU A 47 1.93 11.38 -1.34
N SER A 48 2.63 11.12 -0.26
CA SER A 48 4.01 11.54 -0.06
C SER A 48 4.93 10.90 -1.11
N GLN A 49 4.75 9.60 -1.38
CA GLN A 49 5.54 8.90 -2.39
C GLN A 49 5.29 9.44 -3.79
N ALA A 50 4.05 9.77 -4.13
CA ALA A 50 3.71 10.35 -5.43
C ALA A 50 4.40 11.71 -5.63
N ARG A 51 4.47 12.52 -4.59
CA ARG A 51 5.18 13.80 -4.63
C ARG A 51 6.69 13.59 -4.84
N ALA A 52 7.26 12.62 -4.14
CA ALA A 52 8.68 12.27 -4.30
C ALA A 52 8.96 11.75 -5.71
N ASN A 53 8.06 10.95 -6.27
CA ASN A 53 8.18 10.44 -7.64
C ASN A 53 8.18 11.58 -8.65
N ALA A 54 7.29 12.54 -8.50
CA ALA A 54 7.23 13.70 -9.40
C ALA A 54 8.51 14.51 -9.32
N ALA A 55 9.05 14.73 -8.11
CA ALA A 55 10.29 15.46 -7.90
C ALA A 55 11.49 14.71 -8.49
N ALA A 56 11.44 13.38 -8.55
CA ALA A 56 12.48 12.54 -9.11
C ALA A 56 12.36 12.32 -10.63
N GLY A 57 11.41 13.01 -11.29
CA GLY A 57 11.22 12.92 -12.74
C GLY A 57 10.27 11.81 -13.17
N GLN A 58 9.46 11.29 -12.26
CA GLN A 58 8.47 10.25 -12.57
C GLN A 58 7.05 10.68 -12.18
N PRO A 59 6.52 11.76 -12.80
CA PRO A 59 5.18 12.24 -12.45
C PRO A 59 4.06 11.26 -12.83
N ALA A 60 4.33 10.32 -13.75
CA ALA A 60 3.36 9.29 -14.13
C ALA A 60 3.09 8.28 -13.00
N TRP A 61 4.02 8.12 -12.07
CA TRP A 61 3.84 7.26 -10.90
C TRP A 61 3.07 8.02 -9.82
N SER A 62 1.78 8.22 -10.09
CA SER A 62 0.90 9.11 -9.35
C SER A 62 0.27 8.42 -8.14
N PHE A 63 -0.39 9.22 -7.31
CA PHE A 63 -1.18 8.72 -6.19
C PHE A 63 -2.24 7.71 -6.66
N GLU A 64 -2.92 8.01 -7.76
CA GLU A 64 -3.94 7.12 -8.33
C GLU A 64 -3.35 5.79 -8.75
N MET A 65 -2.15 5.80 -9.34
CA MET A 65 -1.46 4.56 -9.73
C MET A 65 -1.08 3.74 -8.50
N LEU A 66 -0.52 4.39 -7.47
CA LEU A 66 -0.10 3.70 -6.24
C LEU A 66 -1.27 3.12 -5.45
N THR A 67 -2.44 3.72 -5.55
CA THR A 67 -3.64 3.28 -4.83
C THR A 67 -4.63 2.49 -5.69
N GLY A 68 -4.39 2.42 -7.01
CA GLY A 68 -5.27 1.71 -7.93
C GLY A 68 -6.59 2.40 -8.17
N GLN A 69 -6.60 3.73 -8.19
CA GLN A 69 -7.80 4.53 -8.39
C GLN A 69 -7.86 5.13 -9.81
N GLY A 70 -9.00 5.70 -10.16
CA GLY A 70 -9.18 6.37 -11.44
C GLY A 70 -8.98 5.42 -12.60
N ILE A 71 -8.16 5.81 -13.58
CA ILE A 71 -7.88 4.99 -14.76
C ILE A 71 -7.17 3.68 -14.42
N TRP A 72 -6.59 3.57 -13.23
CA TRP A 72 -5.84 2.39 -12.80
C TRP A 72 -6.69 1.34 -12.11
N THR A 73 -7.99 1.58 -11.92
CA THR A 73 -8.90 0.64 -11.26
C THR A 73 -8.86 -0.75 -11.90
N ASN A 74 -8.78 -0.82 -13.22
CA ASN A 74 -8.75 -2.08 -13.97
C ASN A 74 -7.43 -2.32 -14.72
N ASN A 75 -6.37 -1.56 -14.40
CA ASN A 75 -5.09 -1.61 -15.12
C ASN A 75 -3.91 -1.73 -14.17
N GLN A 76 -3.97 -2.68 -13.21
CA GLN A 76 -2.96 -2.80 -12.17
C GLN A 76 -1.92 -3.90 -12.40
N LEU A 77 -2.03 -4.65 -13.50
CA LEU A 77 -1.20 -5.83 -13.73
C LEU A 77 0.12 -5.56 -14.45
N ALA A 78 0.30 -4.37 -14.99
CA ALA A 78 1.45 -4.04 -15.83
C ALA A 78 2.25 -2.84 -15.31
N TYR A 79 2.30 -2.66 -14.01
CA TYR A 79 3.09 -1.59 -13.41
C TYR A 79 4.58 -1.91 -13.49
N PRO A 80 5.44 -0.89 -13.57
CA PRO A 80 6.88 -1.10 -13.37
C PRO A 80 7.19 -1.75 -12.02
N VAL A 81 8.27 -2.53 -11.96
CA VAL A 81 8.68 -3.22 -10.72
C VAL A 81 8.86 -2.23 -9.57
N GLN A 82 9.45 -1.06 -9.83
CA GLN A 82 9.66 -0.05 -8.81
C GLN A 82 8.34 0.45 -8.20
N VAL A 83 7.28 0.51 -9.00
CA VAL A 83 5.96 0.94 -8.50
C VAL A 83 5.37 -0.12 -7.58
N TYR A 84 5.48 -1.40 -7.93
CA TYR A 84 5.06 -2.47 -7.04
C TYR A 84 5.83 -2.44 -5.71
N ASP A 85 7.13 -2.17 -5.75
CA ASP A 85 7.94 -2.02 -4.54
C ASP A 85 7.44 -0.87 -3.67
N GLN A 86 7.11 0.27 -4.27
CA GLN A 86 6.57 1.41 -3.55
C GLN A 86 5.21 1.08 -2.90
N ILE A 87 4.35 0.38 -3.62
CA ILE A 87 3.06 -0.07 -3.10
C ILE A 87 3.26 -1.00 -1.90
N ASN A 88 4.14 -1.99 -2.03
CA ASN A 88 4.42 -2.94 -0.97
C ASN A 88 4.99 -2.24 0.27
N GLN A 89 5.90 -1.30 0.08
CA GLN A 89 6.47 -0.53 1.17
C GLN A 89 5.41 0.29 1.91
N ALA A 90 4.50 0.93 1.19
CA ALA A 90 3.43 1.70 1.80
C ALA A 90 2.50 0.81 2.63
N VAL A 91 2.15 -0.37 2.11
CA VAL A 91 1.32 -1.34 2.83
C VAL A 91 1.97 -1.77 4.13
N VAL A 92 3.25 -2.15 4.09
CA VAL A 92 3.99 -2.62 5.26
C VAL A 92 4.18 -1.50 6.27
N LYS A 93 4.57 -0.32 5.82
CA LYS A 93 4.77 0.84 6.71
C LYS A 93 3.47 1.25 7.40
N ALA A 94 2.36 1.24 6.67
CA ALA A 94 1.06 1.57 7.24
C ALA A 94 0.65 0.55 8.31
N TRP A 95 0.91 -0.74 8.05
CA TRP A 95 0.65 -1.80 9.02
C TRP A 95 1.46 -1.59 10.31
N LYS A 96 2.77 -1.32 10.17
CA LYS A 96 3.66 -1.12 11.31
C LYS A 96 3.31 0.13 12.11
N ALA A 97 2.66 1.10 11.48
CA ALA A 97 2.26 2.34 12.13
C ALA A 97 0.91 2.23 12.84
N LEU A 98 0.20 1.09 12.73
CA LEU A 98 -1.08 0.93 13.39
C LEU A 98 -0.93 0.99 14.91
N PRO A 99 -1.85 1.70 15.60
CA PRO A 99 -1.84 1.73 17.06
C PRO A 99 -2.05 0.32 17.62
N ASN A 100 -1.31 -0.01 18.67
CA ASN A 100 -1.54 -1.26 19.41
C ASN A 100 -2.68 -1.03 20.38
N ARG A 101 -3.85 -1.55 20.04
CA ARG A 101 -5.04 -1.43 20.88
C ARG A 101 -5.31 -2.73 21.64
N GLY A 102 -4.34 -3.56 21.69
CA GLY A 102 -4.15 -4.86 22.37
C GLY A 102 -5.24 -5.45 23.17
#